data_4dfd1e78ba97e954f70769fab98f9e0f
#
_entry.id   4dfd1e78ba97e954f70769fab98f9e0f
#
_cell.length_a   1.000
_cell.length_b   1.000
_cell.length_c   1.000
_cell.angle_alpha   90.00
_cell.angle_beta   90.00
_cell.angle_gamma   90.00
#
_symmetry.space_group_name_H-M   'P 1'
#
loop_
_entity.id
_entity.type
_entity.pdbx_description
1 polymer ?
#
loop_
_entity_poly.entity_id
_entity_poly.type
_entity_poly.pdbx_seq_one_letter_code
_entity_poly.pdbx_strand_id
1 'polypeptide(L)'
;DVPSLELATQITEDQREYLIQIAYPSVNFGTDLPLLITALLGNDASTSAQAKLLDIEFSEEFARKFRGPQYGIKGIQNFAGINDRPILLNMIKPCTGLTPKEGARIFYETALGGADFIKDDELFGNPVYSKPEERVRAYREAAEAAYEKTGERVKYFVNITSGAGEIIDNVKRAEEAGADGLMINFAAMGYSVLKYVAEHTALPILGHSAGTGMCFEGTMNGMASPLAVGKLARLAGADIVMINTPYG
;
A
#
# COMPACT_ATOMS: atom_id res chain seq x y z
N ASP A 1 -4.54 -1.19 37.39
CA ASP A 1 -3.40 -1.96 37.93
C ASP A 1 -3.25 -3.22 37.10
N VAL A 2 -2.17 -3.30 36.31
CA VAL A 2 -1.80 -4.52 35.61
C VAL A 2 -1.10 -5.40 36.62
N PRO A 3 -1.54 -6.67 36.85
CA PRO A 3 -0.86 -7.55 37.79
C PRO A 3 0.60 -7.71 37.37
N SER A 4 1.53 -7.52 38.30
CA SER A 4 2.92 -7.85 38.07
C SER A 4 3.05 -9.35 37.82
N LEU A 5 3.58 -9.73 36.66
CA LEU A 5 3.93 -11.13 36.40
C LEU A 5 5.08 -11.54 37.28
N GLU A 6 4.82 -12.45 38.23
CA GLU A 6 5.90 -13.13 38.95
C GLU A 6 6.62 -14.08 37.99
N LEU A 7 7.88 -13.80 37.74
CA LEU A 7 8.71 -14.58 36.84
C LEU A 7 9.12 -15.89 37.47
N ALA A 8 8.89 -17.01 36.80
CA ALA A 8 9.41 -18.31 37.23
C ALA A 8 10.94 -18.29 37.23
N THR A 9 11.53 -18.57 38.38
CA THR A 9 12.98 -18.44 38.67
C THR A 9 13.87 -19.52 38.05
N GLN A 10 13.32 -20.46 37.30
CA GLN A 10 14.06 -21.65 36.80
C GLN A 10 14.46 -21.60 35.32
N ILE A 11 14.13 -20.52 34.58
CA ILE A 11 14.45 -20.35 33.17
C ILE A 11 15.44 -19.18 33.04
N THR A 12 16.52 -19.36 32.29
CA THR A 12 17.50 -18.29 32.04
C THR A 12 16.85 -17.17 31.24
N GLU A 13 17.20 -15.91 31.48
CA GLU A 13 16.56 -14.72 30.88
C GLU A 13 16.61 -14.73 29.35
N ASP A 14 17.67 -15.23 28.77
CA ASP A 14 17.90 -15.37 27.33
C ASP A 14 17.00 -16.42 26.62
N GLN A 15 16.29 -17.26 27.41
CA GLN A 15 15.37 -18.27 26.90
C GLN A 15 13.88 -17.93 27.08
N ARG A 16 13.58 -16.71 27.56
CA ARG A 16 12.20 -16.31 27.85
C ARG A 16 11.62 -15.47 26.74
N GLU A 17 10.50 -15.91 26.23
CA GLU A 17 9.66 -15.11 25.35
C GLU A 17 8.32 -14.82 26.05
N TYR A 18 7.84 -13.60 25.91
CA TYR A 18 6.60 -13.16 26.53
C TYR A 18 5.67 -12.59 25.50
N LEU A 19 4.39 -12.96 25.56
CA LEU A 19 3.33 -12.26 24.88
C LEU A 19 2.72 -11.24 25.84
N ILE A 20 2.85 -9.96 25.50
CA ILE A 20 2.37 -8.84 26.32
C ILE A 20 1.26 -8.12 25.56
N GLN A 21 0.14 -7.91 26.23
CA GLN A 21 -0.94 -7.07 25.75
C GLN A 21 -0.97 -5.76 26.54
N ILE A 22 -0.91 -4.63 25.84
CA ILE A 22 -0.87 -3.31 26.46
C ILE A 22 -2.06 -2.48 25.92
N ALA A 23 -2.80 -1.86 26.81
CA ALA A 23 -3.86 -0.93 26.44
C ALA A 23 -3.32 0.51 26.35
N TYR A 24 -3.51 1.14 25.21
CA TYR A 24 -3.15 2.54 25.01
C TYR A 24 -4.41 3.41 24.88
N PRO A 25 -4.51 4.53 25.61
CA PRO A 25 -5.63 5.44 25.46
C PRO A 25 -5.65 6.08 24.07
N SER A 26 -6.68 5.81 23.29
CA SER A 26 -6.80 6.34 21.92
C SER A 26 -6.85 7.86 21.83
N VAL A 27 -7.21 8.54 22.93
CA VAL A 27 -7.19 10.01 23.04
C VAL A 27 -5.79 10.61 22.81
N ASN A 28 -4.74 9.84 23.09
CA ASN A 28 -3.36 10.29 22.92
C ASN A 28 -2.94 10.40 21.44
N PHE A 29 -3.62 9.70 20.55
CA PHE A 29 -3.25 9.62 19.13
C PHE A 29 -4.30 10.24 18.20
N GLY A 30 -5.57 10.25 18.61
CA GLY A 30 -6.66 10.60 17.70
C GLY A 30 -6.60 9.74 16.43
N THR A 31 -6.49 10.39 15.26
CA THR A 31 -6.30 9.74 13.96
C THR A 31 -4.89 9.93 13.39
N ASP A 32 -3.95 10.34 14.24
CA ASP A 32 -2.56 10.60 13.86
C ASP A 32 -1.77 9.29 13.84
N LEU A 33 -1.61 8.70 12.65
CA LEU A 33 -0.85 7.45 12.46
C LEU A 33 0.64 7.59 12.78
N PRO A 34 1.35 8.68 12.44
CA PRO A 34 2.73 8.88 12.89
C PRO A 34 2.87 8.82 14.40
N LEU A 35 1.99 9.51 15.12
CA LEU A 35 2.03 9.52 16.58
C LEU A 35 1.70 8.16 17.19
N LEU A 36 0.71 7.45 16.65
CA LEU A 36 0.38 6.08 17.05
C LEU A 36 1.60 5.15 16.88
N ILE A 37 2.21 5.15 15.71
CA ILE A 37 3.37 4.29 15.40
C ILE A 37 4.56 4.66 16.29
N THR A 38 4.80 5.95 16.51
CA THR A 38 5.85 6.42 17.40
C THR A 38 5.64 5.93 18.83
N ALA A 39 4.41 5.94 19.32
CA ALA A 39 4.09 5.47 20.67
C ALA A 39 4.26 3.95 20.82
N LEU A 40 3.92 3.19 19.78
CA LEU A 40 3.99 1.72 19.81
C LEU A 40 5.39 1.16 19.54
N LEU A 41 6.17 1.85 18.68
CA LEU A 41 7.49 1.41 18.22
C LEU A 41 8.60 2.40 18.63
N GLY A 42 8.34 3.25 19.60
CA GLY A 42 9.32 4.22 20.11
C GLY A 42 10.59 3.56 20.65
N ASN A 43 11.51 4.38 21.13
CA ASN A 43 12.87 3.96 21.48
C ASN A 43 12.94 2.68 22.29
N ASP A 44 12.12 2.54 23.34
CA ASP A 44 12.20 1.39 24.23
C ASP A 44 11.83 0.08 23.52
N ALA A 45 10.77 0.08 22.74
CA ALA A 45 10.34 -1.11 21.98
C ALA A 45 11.29 -1.45 20.83
N SER A 46 11.83 -0.43 20.14
CA SER A 46 12.64 -0.65 18.93
C SER A 46 14.12 -0.89 19.19
N THR A 47 14.67 -0.38 20.32
CA THR A 47 16.11 -0.42 20.55
C THR A 47 16.52 -1.12 21.85
N SER A 48 15.66 -1.13 22.86
CA SER A 48 16.04 -1.59 24.20
C SER A 48 15.37 -2.90 24.62
N ALA A 49 14.11 -3.11 24.20
CA ALA A 49 13.30 -4.22 24.73
C ALA A 49 13.28 -5.48 23.86
N GLN A 50 13.90 -5.47 22.68
CA GLN A 50 13.78 -6.56 21.70
C GLN A 50 12.31 -7.00 21.51
N ALA A 51 11.42 -6.04 21.30
CA ALA A 51 9.99 -6.28 21.19
C ALA A 51 9.52 -6.26 19.72
N LYS A 52 8.69 -7.23 19.35
CA LYS A 52 7.99 -7.26 18.07
C LYS A 52 6.53 -6.96 18.28
N LEU A 53 6.03 -5.94 17.60
CA LEU A 53 4.60 -5.62 17.58
C LEU A 53 3.86 -6.62 16.68
N LEU A 54 3.10 -7.52 17.30
CA LEU A 54 2.43 -8.60 16.59
C LEU A 54 1.12 -8.15 15.95
N ASP A 55 0.29 -7.43 16.71
CA ASP A 55 -0.99 -6.92 16.24
C ASP A 55 -1.43 -5.70 17.05
N ILE A 56 -2.44 -5.00 16.54
CA ILE A 56 -3.16 -3.93 17.22
C ILE A 56 -4.66 -4.24 17.11
N GLU A 57 -5.32 -4.31 18.23
CA GLU A 57 -6.78 -4.34 18.29
C GLU A 57 -7.31 -2.92 18.40
N PHE A 58 -7.99 -2.45 17.36
CA PHE A 58 -8.62 -1.13 17.35
C PHE A 58 -10.06 -1.24 17.86
N SER A 59 -10.44 -0.34 18.75
CA SER A 59 -11.88 -0.19 19.10
C SER A 59 -12.67 0.25 17.86
N GLU A 60 -13.95 -0.11 17.79
CA GLU A 60 -14.81 0.36 16.70
C GLU A 60 -14.86 1.88 16.59
N GLU A 61 -14.91 2.57 17.74
CA GLU A 61 -14.90 4.03 17.79
C GLU A 61 -13.64 4.61 17.15
N PHE A 62 -12.48 4.01 17.42
CA PHE A 62 -11.23 4.44 16.81
C PHE A 62 -11.22 4.16 15.31
N ALA A 63 -11.56 2.93 14.90
CA ALA A 63 -11.54 2.52 13.51
C ALA A 63 -12.49 3.36 12.62
N ARG A 64 -13.67 3.72 13.14
CA ARG A 64 -14.65 4.57 12.42
C ARG A 64 -14.15 5.98 12.09
N LYS A 65 -13.09 6.45 12.73
CA LYS A 65 -12.48 7.75 12.44
C LYS A 65 -11.61 7.74 11.17
N PHE A 66 -11.31 6.57 10.64
CA PHE A 66 -10.57 6.40 9.42
C PHE A 66 -11.52 6.09 8.27
N ARG A 67 -11.22 6.64 7.09
CA ARG A 67 -11.99 6.33 5.89
C ARG A 67 -11.89 4.85 5.53
N GLY A 68 -10.69 4.27 5.73
CA GLY A 68 -10.38 2.92 5.28
C GLY A 68 -10.43 2.78 3.75
N PRO A 69 -10.47 1.55 3.23
CA PRO A 69 -10.59 1.30 1.80
C PRO A 69 -11.92 1.82 1.27
N GLN A 70 -11.88 2.49 0.12
CA GLN A 70 -13.07 3.06 -0.50
C GLN A 70 -13.88 2.02 -1.27
N TYR A 71 -13.19 1.11 -1.94
CA TYR A 71 -13.79 0.11 -2.83
C TYR A 71 -13.98 -1.24 -2.12
N GLY A 72 -13.01 -1.67 -1.36
CA GLY A 72 -12.99 -3.01 -0.80
C GLY A 72 -13.01 -4.10 -1.89
N ILE A 73 -13.19 -5.36 -1.50
CA ILE A 73 -13.15 -6.50 -2.44
C ILE A 73 -14.26 -6.37 -3.50
N LYS A 74 -15.51 -6.17 -3.08
CA LYS A 74 -16.65 -6.09 -4.00
C LYS A 74 -16.56 -4.86 -4.91
N GLY A 75 -16.10 -3.72 -4.39
CA GLY A 75 -15.91 -2.51 -5.18
C GLY A 75 -14.85 -2.69 -6.25
N ILE A 76 -13.72 -3.34 -5.93
CA ILE A 76 -12.67 -3.65 -6.90
C ILE A 76 -13.15 -4.67 -7.95
N GLN A 77 -13.90 -5.68 -7.56
CA GLN A 77 -14.53 -6.62 -8.50
C GLN A 77 -15.48 -5.91 -9.48
N ASN A 78 -16.34 -5.05 -8.95
CA ASN A 78 -17.25 -4.24 -9.78
C ASN A 78 -16.50 -3.27 -10.70
N PHE A 79 -15.44 -2.65 -10.19
CA PHE A 79 -14.57 -1.75 -10.95
C PHE A 79 -13.86 -2.48 -12.10
N ALA A 80 -13.46 -3.73 -11.89
CA ALA A 80 -12.89 -4.60 -12.91
C ALA A 80 -13.96 -5.18 -13.87
N GLY A 81 -15.21 -5.25 -13.43
CA GLY A 81 -16.26 -6.01 -14.14
C GLY A 81 -16.10 -7.53 -14.03
N ILE A 82 -15.35 -8.03 -13.02
CA ILE A 82 -14.98 -9.44 -12.87
C ILE A 82 -15.38 -9.93 -11.49
N ASN A 83 -16.27 -10.95 -11.46
CA ASN A 83 -16.79 -11.49 -10.21
C ASN A 83 -16.64 -13.01 -10.07
N ASP A 84 -16.23 -13.68 -11.12
CA ASP A 84 -16.23 -15.15 -11.27
C ASP A 84 -14.84 -15.78 -11.33
N ARG A 85 -13.81 -14.97 -11.41
CA ARG A 85 -12.41 -15.39 -11.43
C ARG A 85 -11.49 -14.38 -10.72
N PRO A 86 -10.25 -14.74 -10.39
CA PRO A 86 -9.23 -13.78 -9.96
C PRO A 86 -8.96 -12.71 -11.03
N ILE A 87 -8.72 -11.49 -10.56
CA ILE A 87 -8.30 -10.36 -11.40
C ILE A 87 -6.81 -10.52 -11.70
N LEU A 88 -6.45 -10.50 -12.97
CA LEU A 88 -5.06 -10.57 -13.42
C LEU A 88 -4.45 -9.17 -13.47
N LEU A 89 -3.50 -8.91 -12.59
CA LEU A 89 -2.72 -7.66 -12.57
C LEU A 89 -1.32 -7.90 -13.11
N ASN A 90 -0.94 -7.17 -14.15
CA ASN A 90 0.41 -7.18 -14.72
C ASN A 90 1.18 -5.92 -14.36
N MET A 91 2.51 -6.00 -14.36
CA MET A 91 3.42 -4.91 -14.09
C MET A 91 4.28 -4.59 -15.32
N ILE A 92 4.38 -3.30 -15.68
CA ILE A 92 5.24 -2.85 -16.78
C ILE A 92 6.71 -3.03 -16.42
N LYS A 93 7.46 -3.65 -17.30
CA LYS A 93 8.92 -3.80 -17.25
C LYS A 93 9.55 -3.31 -18.57
N PRO A 94 10.78 -2.77 -18.54
CA PRO A 94 11.70 -2.61 -17.39
C PRO A 94 11.22 -1.60 -16.35
N CYS A 95 11.78 -1.68 -15.15
CA CYS A 95 11.38 -0.89 -13.98
C CYS A 95 11.50 0.64 -14.17
N THR A 96 12.42 1.08 -15.01
CA THR A 96 12.76 2.50 -15.25
C THR A 96 13.25 2.67 -16.68
N GLY A 97 13.42 3.93 -17.10
CA GLY A 97 14.04 4.28 -18.40
C GLY A 97 13.08 4.34 -19.58
N LEU A 98 11.80 4.01 -19.38
CA LEU A 98 10.79 4.09 -20.45
C LEU A 98 10.26 5.51 -20.60
N THR A 99 10.27 6.02 -21.82
CA THR A 99 9.42 7.16 -22.16
C THR A 99 7.94 6.75 -22.15
N PRO A 100 6.97 7.69 -22.03
CA PRO A 100 5.55 7.36 -22.11
C PRO A 100 5.18 6.58 -23.39
N LYS A 101 5.80 6.90 -24.51
CA LYS A 101 5.57 6.22 -25.80
C LYS A 101 6.08 4.78 -25.81
N GLU A 102 7.26 4.54 -25.27
CA GLU A 102 7.83 3.18 -25.16
C GLU A 102 7.02 2.31 -24.21
N GLY A 103 6.65 2.87 -23.05
CA GLY A 103 5.78 2.20 -22.10
C GLY A 103 4.40 1.88 -22.67
N ALA A 104 3.81 2.79 -23.46
CA ALA A 104 2.51 2.57 -24.13
C ALA A 104 2.53 1.37 -25.09
N ARG A 105 3.65 1.11 -25.78
CA ARG A 105 3.79 -0.09 -26.61
C ARG A 105 3.73 -1.37 -25.81
N ILE A 106 4.45 -1.42 -24.67
CA ILE A 106 4.44 -2.59 -23.77
C ILE A 106 3.05 -2.74 -23.16
N PHE A 107 2.45 -1.64 -22.73
CA PHE A 107 1.09 -1.60 -22.19
C PHE A 107 0.09 -2.20 -23.18
N TYR A 108 0.16 -1.79 -24.45
CA TYR A 108 -0.70 -2.29 -25.51
C TYR A 108 -0.61 -3.81 -25.68
N GLU A 109 0.62 -4.35 -25.78
CA GLU A 109 0.82 -5.80 -25.92
C GLU A 109 0.34 -6.56 -24.68
N THR A 110 0.53 -5.99 -23.48
CA THR A 110 0.04 -6.56 -22.23
C THR A 110 -1.50 -6.57 -22.20
N ALA A 111 -2.13 -5.52 -22.66
CA ALA A 111 -3.59 -5.42 -22.76
C ALA A 111 -4.15 -6.42 -23.77
N LEU A 112 -3.51 -6.59 -24.94
CA LEU A 112 -3.87 -7.63 -25.91
C LEU A 112 -3.74 -9.04 -25.33
N GLY A 113 -2.82 -9.24 -24.38
CA GLY A 113 -2.63 -10.50 -23.67
C GLY A 113 -3.70 -10.85 -22.63
N GLY A 114 -4.68 -9.97 -22.41
CA GLY A 114 -5.83 -10.19 -21.53
C GLY A 114 -5.56 -9.87 -20.05
N ALA A 115 -4.63 -8.95 -19.75
CA ALA A 115 -4.48 -8.41 -18.41
C ALA A 115 -5.69 -7.54 -18.06
N ASP A 116 -6.26 -7.73 -16.86
CA ASP A 116 -7.38 -6.92 -16.37
C ASP A 116 -6.91 -5.58 -15.84
N PHE A 117 -5.83 -5.62 -15.05
CA PHE A 117 -5.15 -4.45 -14.51
C PHE A 117 -3.69 -4.43 -14.97
N ILE A 118 -3.19 -3.24 -15.22
CA ILE A 118 -1.78 -3.00 -15.48
C ILE A 118 -1.31 -1.89 -14.54
N LYS A 119 -0.15 -2.08 -13.90
CA LYS A 119 0.45 -1.08 -13.04
C LYS A 119 1.87 -0.73 -13.46
N ASP A 120 2.33 0.44 -13.07
CA ASP A 120 3.75 0.77 -13.12
C ASP A 120 4.59 -0.09 -12.16
N ASP A 121 5.88 -0.13 -12.39
CA ASP A 121 6.84 -0.60 -11.40
C ASP A 121 6.90 0.35 -10.20
N GLU A 122 7.25 -0.16 -9.01
CA GLU A 122 7.40 0.65 -7.80
C GLU A 122 8.52 1.70 -7.89
N LEU A 123 9.51 1.46 -8.75
CA LEU A 123 10.60 2.40 -9.01
C LEU A 123 10.21 3.50 -10.02
N PHE A 124 9.06 3.38 -10.67
CA PHE A 124 8.63 4.25 -11.75
C PHE A 124 7.56 5.26 -11.30
N GLY A 125 7.90 6.06 -10.27
CA GLY A 125 7.01 7.07 -9.70
C GLY A 125 6.92 8.34 -10.56
N ASN A 126 7.75 9.35 -10.29
CA ASN A 126 7.70 10.66 -10.94
C ASN A 126 9.05 11.08 -11.58
N PRO A 127 9.65 10.28 -12.48
CA PRO A 127 10.91 10.66 -13.13
C PRO A 127 10.70 11.83 -14.09
N VAL A 128 11.76 12.61 -14.32
CA VAL A 128 11.71 13.82 -15.17
C VAL A 128 11.36 13.54 -16.62
N TYR A 129 11.65 12.35 -17.12
CA TYR A 129 11.46 11.93 -18.52
C TYR A 129 10.14 11.21 -18.77
N SER A 130 9.33 10.98 -17.73
CA SER A 130 8.07 10.23 -17.85
C SER A 130 7.17 10.55 -16.65
N LYS A 131 6.45 11.65 -16.73
CA LYS A 131 5.56 12.10 -15.67
C LYS A 131 4.32 11.21 -15.56
N PRO A 132 3.70 11.05 -14.38
CA PRO A 132 2.50 10.24 -14.19
C PRO A 132 1.39 10.59 -15.19
N GLU A 133 1.08 11.87 -15.36
CA GLU A 133 0.04 12.34 -16.27
C GLU A 133 0.35 12.07 -17.76
N GLU A 134 1.62 12.07 -18.14
CA GLU A 134 2.04 11.75 -19.50
C GLU A 134 1.87 10.26 -19.79
N ARG A 135 2.25 9.40 -18.82
CA ARG A 135 2.00 7.95 -18.91
C ARG A 135 0.51 7.65 -19.00
N VAL A 136 -0.30 8.28 -18.13
CA VAL A 136 -1.76 8.08 -18.15
C VAL A 136 -2.34 8.37 -19.54
N ARG A 137 -1.99 9.50 -20.15
CA ARG A 137 -2.48 9.85 -21.50
C ARG A 137 -2.06 8.81 -22.54
N ALA A 138 -0.76 8.48 -22.57
CA ALA A 138 -0.22 7.54 -23.57
C ALA A 138 -0.78 6.11 -23.40
N TYR A 139 -0.95 5.66 -22.14
CA TYR A 139 -1.42 4.30 -21.85
C TYR A 139 -2.95 4.18 -22.06
N ARG A 140 -3.71 5.25 -21.87
CA ARG A 140 -5.13 5.27 -22.23
C ARG A 140 -5.35 5.14 -23.73
N GLU A 141 -4.55 5.82 -24.55
CA GLU A 141 -4.61 5.64 -26.02
C GLU A 141 -4.30 4.19 -26.40
N ALA A 142 -3.29 3.59 -25.75
CA ALA A 142 -2.94 2.18 -25.95
C ALA A 142 -4.05 1.23 -25.49
N ALA A 143 -4.71 1.54 -24.35
CA ALA A 143 -5.85 0.77 -23.84
C ALA A 143 -7.04 0.79 -24.80
N GLU A 144 -7.41 1.96 -25.35
CA GLU A 144 -8.48 2.06 -26.34
C GLU A 144 -8.15 1.30 -27.63
N ALA A 145 -6.92 1.39 -28.12
CA ALA A 145 -6.49 0.64 -29.30
C ALA A 145 -6.51 -0.88 -29.07
N ALA A 146 -6.21 -1.35 -27.86
CA ALA A 146 -6.33 -2.76 -27.48
C ALA A 146 -7.82 -3.16 -27.39
N TYR A 147 -8.66 -2.33 -26.76
CA TYR A 147 -10.09 -2.55 -26.64
C TYR A 147 -10.79 -2.68 -28.00
N GLU A 148 -10.45 -1.86 -28.99
CA GLU A 148 -10.97 -1.97 -30.36
C GLU A 148 -10.71 -3.35 -30.99
N LYS A 149 -9.64 -4.03 -30.57
CA LYS A 149 -9.30 -5.37 -31.09
C LYS A 149 -9.87 -6.52 -30.27
N THR A 150 -9.93 -6.37 -28.96
CA THR A 150 -10.27 -7.47 -28.03
C THR A 150 -11.70 -7.40 -27.52
N GLY A 151 -12.28 -6.20 -27.46
CA GLY A 151 -13.53 -5.92 -26.74
C GLY A 151 -13.37 -5.95 -25.20
N GLU A 152 -12.16 -6.13 -24.69
CA GLU A 152 -11.87 -6.20 -23.25
C GLU A 152 -11.20 -4.93 -22.75
N ARG A 153 -11.69 -4.40 -21.62
CA ARG A 153 -11.15 -3.18 -21.01
C ARG A 153 -10.12 -3.49 -19.95
N VAL A 154 -8.95 -2.89 -20.07
CA VAL A 154 -7.89 -2.92 -19.07
C VAL A 154 -7.92 -1.64 -18.25
N LYS A 155 -7.57 -1.73 -16.96
CA LYS A 155 -7.44 -0.60 -16.02
C LYS A 155 -5.98 -0.35 -15.68
N TYR A 156 -5.60 0.93 -15.65
CA TYR A 156 -4.23 1.34 -15.37
C TYR A 156 -4.08 1.97 -13.98
N PHE A 157 -3.17 1.44 -13.18
CA PHE A 157 -2.77 1.98 -11.89
C PHE A 157 -1.42 2.69 -12.03
N VAL A 158 -1.47 4.01 -12.12
CA VAL A 158 -0.28 4.85 -12.25
C VAL A 158 0.43 5.04 -10.92
N ASN A 159 1.75 4.87 -10.91
CA ASN A 159 2.56 5.13 -9.72
C ASN A 159 2.76 6.65 -9.52
N ILE A 160 2.20 7.16 -8.42
CA ILE A 160 2.27 8.57 -8.02
C ILE A 160 3.33 8.83 -6.94
N THR A 161 4.06 7.79 -6.50
CA THR A 161 5.06 7.91 -5.44
C THR A 161 6.07 9.01 -5.75
N SER A 162 6.20 9.96 -4.83
CA SER A 162 7.05 11.15 -4.97
C SER A 162 7.31 11.79 -3.61
N GLY A 163 8.03 12.90 -3.55
CA GLY A 163 8.17 13.68 -2.33
C GLY A 163 6.80 14.13 -1.77
N ALA A 164 6.70 14.21 -0.45
CA ALA A 164 5.44 14.55 0.24
C ALA A 164 4.84 15.90 -0.21
N GLY A 165 5.68 16.85 -0.63
CA GLY A 165 5.24 18.14 -1.16
C GLY A 165 4.61 18.10 -2.56
N GLU A 166 4.83 17.01 -3.31
CA GLU A 166 4.39 16.88 -4.71
C GLU A 166 3.27 15.86 -4.90
N ILE A 167 3.04 14.98 -3.92
CA ILE A 167 2.18 13.82 -4.08
C ILE A 167 0.75 14.19 -4.49
N ILE A 168 0.16 15.21 -3.88
CA ILE A 168 -1.21 15.62 -4.18
C ILE A 168 -1.33 16.27 -5.56
N ASP A 169 -0.31 16.98 -6.00
CA ASP A 169 -0.29 17.53 -7.35
C ASP A 169 -0.15 16.41 -8.40
N ASN A 170 0.62 15.36 -8.08
CA ASN A 170 0.67 14.16 -8.93
C ASN A 170 -0.69 13.44 -8.99
N VAL A 171 -1.40 13.32 -7.86
CA VAL A 171 -2.78 12.79 -7.82
C VAL A 171 -3.68 13.57 -8.77
N LYS A 172 -3.76 14.90 -8.59
CA LYS A 172 -4.62 15.76 -9.41
C LYS A 172 -4.30 15.65 -10.90
N ARG A 173 -3.00 15.74 -11.27
CA ARG A 173 -2.59 15.62 -12.66
C ARG A 173 -2.91 14.26 -13.26
N ALA A 174 -2.76 13.19 -12.49
CA ALA A 174 -3.13 11.85 -12.93
C ALA A 174 -4.66 11.71 -13.13
N GLU A 175 -5.47 12.23 -12.20
CA GLU A 175 -6.93 12.28 -12.31
C GLU A 175 -7.39 13.09 -13.53
N GLU A 176 -6.84 14.30 -13.72
CA GLU A 176 -7.13 15.16 -14.89
C GLU A 176 -6.72 14.50 -16.20
N ALA A 177 -5.67 13.70 -16.21
CA ALA A 177 -5.26 12.90 -17.35
C ALA A 177 -6.16 11.67 -17.57
N GLY A 178 -7.01 11.33 -16.60
CA GLY A 178 -7.98 10.24 -16.63
C GLY A 178 -7.43 8.89 -16.16
N ALA A 179 -6.62 8.86 -15.13
CA ALA A 179 -6.16 7.62 -14.49
C ALA A 179 -7.35 6.78 -13.99
N ASP A 180 -7.26 5.46 -14.13
CA ASP A 180 -8.25 4.53 -13.58
C ASP A 180 -8.03 4.27 -12.09
N GLY A 181 -6.77 4.20 -11.66
CA GLY A 181 -6.37 3.98 -10.27
C GLY A 181 -4.97 4.52 -10.00
N LEU A 182 -4.65 4.63 -8.73
CA LEU A 182 -3.37 5.14 -8.27
C LEU A 182 -2.56 4.03 -7.58
N MET A 183 -1.26 4.04 -7.74
CA MET A 183 -0.35 3.23 -6.94
C MET A 183 0.54 4.13 -6.08
N ILE A 184 0.73 3.76 -4.83
CA ILE A 184 1.63 4.44 -3.89
C ILE A 184 2.46 3.43 -3.11
N ASN A 185 3.77 3.64 -3.04
CA ASN A 185 4.65 2.87 -2.17
C ASN A 185 4.56 3.41 -0.74
N PHE A 186 3.62 2.86 0.05
CA PHE A 186 3.33 3.35 1.39
C PHE A 186 4.47 3.08 2.38
N ALA A 187 5.34 2.09 2.14
CA ALA A 187 6.46 1.84 3.01
C ALA A 187 7.50 2.98 2.96
N ALA A 188 7.77 3.49 1.76
CA ALA A 188 8.68 4.62 1.58
C ALA A 188 8.03 5.96 1.98
N MET A 189 6.72 6.12 1.72
CA MET A 189 5.99 7.36 1.97
C MET A 189 5.45 7.49 3.40
N GLY A 190 5.23 6.36 4.08
CA GLY A 190 4.55 6.27 5.36
C GLY A 190 3.02 6.17 5.23
N TYR A 191 2.38 5.53 6.21
CA TYR A 191 0.93 5.35 6.25
C TYR A 191 0.16 6.68 6.33
N SER A 192 0.78 7.71 6.90
CA SER A 192 0.17 9.04 6.97
C SER A 192 -0.02 9.66 5.59
N VAL A 193 0.97 9.52 4.70
CA VAL A 193 0.85 10.02 3.32
C VAL A 193 -0.15 9.19 2.53
N LEU A 194 -0.17 7.86 2.70
CA LEU A 194 -1.21 7.02 2.11
C LEU A 194 -2.61 7.46 2.54
N LYS A 195 -2.82 7.69 3.86
CA LYS A 195 -4.08 8.19 4.40
C LYS A 195 -4.46 9.54 3.77
N TYR A 196 -3.51 10.45 3.70
CA TYR A 196 -3.74 11.77 3.11
C TYR A 196 -4.13 11.68 1.64
N VAL A 197 -3.46 10.85 0.85
CA VAL A 197 -3.85 10.58 -0.55
C VAL A 197 -5.26 9.98 -0.62
N ALA A 198 -5.56 8.98 0.19
CA ALA A 198 -6.88 8.35 0.21
C ALA A 198 -8.01 9.32 0.52
N GLU A 199 -7.77 10.33 1.34
CA GLU A 199 -8.74 11.39 1.68
C GLU A 199 -8.93 12.43 0.55
N HIS A 200 -8.02 12.46 -0.44
CA HIS A 200 -8.01 13.46 -1.52
C HIS A 200 -8.25 12.91 -2.91
N THR A 201 -8.63 11.66 -3.04
CA THR A 201 -8.97 11.03 -4.33
C THR A 201 -10.24 10.19 -4.22
N ALA A 202 -10.94 10.05 -5.33
CA ALA A 202 -12.04 9.08 -5.49
C ALA A 202 -11.58 7.80 -6.21
N LEU A 203 -10.35 7.75 -6.71
CA LEU A 203 -9.82 6.59 -7.42
C LEU A 203 -9.43 5.47 -6.46
N PRO A 204 -9.50 4.20 -6.88
CA PRO A 204 -8.98 3.09 -6.10
C PRO A 204 -7.46 3.20 -5.93
N ILE A 205 -6.96 2.83 -4.75
CA ILE A 205 -5.54 2.91 -4.41
C ILE A 205 -4.96 1.51 -4.25
N LEU A 206 -3.91 1.24 -5.02
CA LEU A 206 -3.03 0.11 -4.85
C LEU A 206 -1.85 0.52 -3.95
N GLY A 207 -1.83 0.00 -2.72
CA GLY A 207 -0.73 0.17 -1.80
C GLY A 207 0.39 -0.82 -2.10
N HIS A 208 1.56 -0.31 -2.50
CA HIS A 208 2.73 -1.14 -2.75
C HIS A 208 3.60 -1.24 -1.51
N SER A 209 4.04 -2.46 -1.19
CA SER A 209 4.73 -2.80 0.06
C SER A 209 6.26 -2.82 -0.05
N ALA A 210 6.86 -2.34 -1.15
CA ALA A 210 8.31 -2.33 -1.28
C ALA A 210 8.98 -1.60 -0.11
N GLY A 211 9.94 -2.26 0.53
CA GLY A 211 10.64 -1.77 1.72
C GLY A 211 10.04 -2.23 3.06
N THR A 212 8.83 -2.77 3.10
CA THR A 212 8.23 -3.23 4.37
C THR A 212 8.96 -4.41 5.01
N GLY A 213 9.77 -5.16 4.24
CA GLY A 213 10.60 -6.24 4.79
C GLY A 213 11.49 -5.77 5.95
N MET A 214 11.98 -4.55 5.90
CA MET A 214 12.75 -3.97 7.03
C MET A 214 11.92 -3.90 8.33
N CYS A 215 10.59 -3.87 8.23
CA CYS A 215 9.71 -3.79 9.40
C CYS A 215 9.39 -5.17 9.98
N PHE A 216 9.38 -6.25 9.21
CA PHE A 216 8.84 -7.53 9.66
C PHE A 216 9.79 -8.74 9.56
N GLU A 217 10.92 -8.66 8.86
CA GLU A 217 11.86 -9.77 8.72
C GLU A 217 12.60 -10.11 10.04
N GLY A 218 12.77 -9.13 10.92
CA GLY A 218 13.37 -9.36 12.25
C GLY A 218 12.50 -10.27 13.11
N THR A 219 13.12 -11.23 13.81
CA THR A 219 12.41 -12.14 14.73
C THR A 219 11.94 -11.45 16.01
N MET A 220 12.77 -10.55 16.53
CA MET A 220 12.58 -9.95 17.86
C MET A 220 12.30 -8.44 17.84
N ASN A 221 12.13 -7.82 16.68
CA ASN A 221 11.87 -6.39 16.55
C ASN A 221 11.00 -6.08 15.33
N GLY A 222 10.50 -4.85 15.26
CA GLY A 222 9.63 -4.40 14.21
C GLY A 222 8.17 -4.77 14.40
N MET A 223 7.47 -5.00 13.30
CA MET A 223 6.03 -5.35 13.25
C MET A 223 5.83 -6.69 12.53
N ALA A 224 4.78 -7.41 12.87
CA ALA A 224 4.37 -8.56 12.08
C ALA A 224 3.84 -8.12 10.68
N SER A 225 4.10 -8.91 9.64
CA SER A 225 3.70 -8.58 8.27
C SER A 225 2.18 -8.38 8.09
N PRO A 226 1.28 -9.15 8.73
CA PRO A 226 -0.17 -8.89 8.64
C PRO A 226 -0.56 -7.51 9.15
N LEU A 227 0.15 -6.99 10.16
CA LEU A 227 -0.06 -5.64 10.67
C LEU A 227 0.55 -4.59 9.74
N ALA A 228 1.86 -4.72 9.44
CA ALA A 228 2.59 -3.73 8.66
C ALA A 228 2.08 -3.61 7.22
N VAL A 229 1.85 -4.73 6.53
CA VAL A 229 1.45 -4.73 5.13
C VAL A 229 -0.08 -4.71 4.98
N GLY A 230 -0.79 -5.45 5.83
CA GLY A 230 -2.24 -5.60 5.74
C GLY A 230 -3.01 -4.53 6.51
N LYS A 231 -3.09 -4.68 7.83
CA LYS A 231 -4.02 -3.92 8.69
C LYS A 231 -3.79 -2.40 8.62
N LEU A 232 -2.54 -1.93 8.76
CA LEU A 232 -2.22 -0.50 8.74
C LEU A 232 -2.41 0.12 7.35
N ALA A 233 -2.01 -0.56 6.29
CA ALA A 233 -2.24 -0.07 4.93
C ALA A 233 -3.73 0.04 4.60
N ARG A 234 -4.53 -0.96 5.02
CA ARG A 234 -5.99 -0.93 4.87
C ARG A 234 -6.63 0.19 5.70
N LEU A 235 -6.23 0.35 6.95
CA LEU A 235 -6.70 1.44 7.81
C LEU A 235 -6.41 2.80 7.18
N ALA A 236 -5.23 2.96 6.57
CA ALA A 236 -4.81 4.17 5.88
C ALA A 236 -5.51 4.40 4.53
N GLY A 237 -6.25 3.42 3.99
CA GLY A 237 -7.10 3.62 2.82
C GLY A 237 -6.70 2.87 1.55
N ALA A 238 -5.75 1.93 1.59
CA ALA A 238 -5.44 1.09 0.44
C ALA A 238 -6.60 0.14 0.10
N ASP A 239 -7.07 0.16 -1.14
CA ASP A 239 -8.10 -0.77 -1.65
C ASP A 239 -7.50 -2.12 -2.03
N ILE A 240 -6.34 -2.09 -2.65
CA ILE A 240 -5.53 -3.25 -3.03
C ILE A 240 -4.19 -3.14 -2.30
N VAL A 241 -3.67 -4.25 -1.80
CA VAL A 241 -2.35 -4.30 -1.16
C VAL A 241 -1.50 -5.33 -1.87
N MET A 242 -0.31 -4.91 -2.31
CA MET A 242 0.70 -5.83 -2.85
C MET A 242 1.39 -6.55 -1.69
N ILE A 243 1.43 -7.88 -1.80
CA ILE A 243 2.17 -8.74 -0.86
C ILE A 243 3.13 -9.62 -1.65
N ASN A 244 4.28 -9.91 -1.06
CA ASN A 244 5.19 -10.90 -1.61
C ASN A 244 4.74 -12.29 -1.20
N THR A 245 4.93 -13.24 -2.09
CA THR A 245 4.75 -14.67 -1.78
C THR A 245 6.11 -15.29 -1.43
N PRO A 246 6.13 -16.48 -0.79
CA PRO A 246 7.38 -17.20 -0.51
C PRO A 246 8.18 -17.57 -1.77
N TYR A 247 7.60 -17.41 -2.93
CA TYR A 247 8.17 -17.83 -4.22
C TYR A 247 8.54 -16.68 -5.17
N GLY A 248 8.48 -15.42 -4.69
CA GLY A 248 8.85 -14.28 -5.55
C GLY A 248 8.36 -12.94 -5.09
#